data_0418c956977745d6ac1b83e354602bb8
#
_entry.id   0418c956977745d6ac1b83e354602bb8
#
_cell.length_a   1.000
_cell.length_b   1.000
_cell.length_c   1.000
_cell.angle_alpha   90.00
_cell.angle_beta   90.00
_cell.angle_gamma   90.00
#
_symmetry.space_group_name_H-M   'P 1'
#
loop_
_entity.id
_entity.type
_entity.pdbx_description
1 polymer ?
#
loop_
_entity_poly.entity_id
_entity_poly.type
_entity_poly.pdbx_seq_one_letter_code
_entity_poly.pdbx_strand_id
1 'polypeptide(L)'
;MPYFAYKGRNARGELLQGVLESNDSGSVADQLFSTGVTPVEIKPTSKPATDGGGGWLARLTEPKIRSIDVQLFSRQLYTLLKSGVPIMRGLAGLQESAINKSFARVVKDLRESLDSGRELSAAMRRHPDVFSSFYVSMVRIGETTGRLEEVFLRLFDHLEFEREMRERVRTAMRYPMFVVIAMTIAIAVINLFVIPAFSKVFASMNAELPLMTRILVTTSNFTKDYWALIAVAIAVAGIAFRGYIATSKGRYNWDRFKLKLPIVGKILLKGTLGRFARSFALSSKSGVPIVQGLSVVSKTVDNAYIASRVEQMRDGVERGESILRTAVTTGVFTPIVLQMVAVGEESGALDDLMEEIAEMYEREVDYELKTLSAQIEPILILGLGVLVLILALGVFLPIWDLGQAALRK
;
A
#
# COMPACT_ATOMS: atom_id res chain seq x y z
N MET A 1 37.91 -18.20 -21.25
CA MET A 1 38.81 -19.11 -20.54
C MET A 1 37.99 -20.11 -19.75
N PRO A 2 38.42 -21.37 -19.53
CA PRO A 2 37.67 -22.33 -18.72
C PRO A 2 37.67 -21.93 -17.24
N TYR A 3 36.62 -22.35 -16.51
CA TYR A 3 36.50 -22.14 -15.07
C TYR A 3 36.82 -23.41 -14.30
N PHE A 4 37.49 -23.28 -13.14
CA PHE A 4 37.86 -24.38 -12.25
C PHE A 4 37.31 -24.11 -10.85
N ALA A 5 36.55 -25.05 -10.31
CA ALA A 5 36.15 -25.06 -8.91
C ALA A 5 37.29 -25.71 -8.08
N TYR A 6 37.70 -25.05 -7.03
CA TYR A 6 38.74 -25.57 -6.13
C TYR A 6 38.22 -25.71 -4.69
N LYS A 7 38.79 -26.69 -4.01
CA LYS A 7 38.74 -26.82 -2.56
C LYS A 7 40.20 -26.81 -2.07
N GLY A 8 40.48 -25.94 -1.12
CA GLY A 8 41.83 -25.82 -0.55
C GLY A 8 41.79 -25.53 0.93
N ARG A 9 42.94 -25.61 1.60
CA ARG A 9 43.09 -25.19 2.99
C ARG A 9 44.08 -24.05 3.12
N ASN A 10 43.73 -23.06 3.93
CA ASN A 10 44.66 -21.98 4.27
C ASN A 10 45.71 -22.44 5.31
N ALA A 11 46.67 -21.58 5.64
CA ALA A 11 47.72 -21.85 6.62
C ALA A 11 47.15 -22.14 8.05
N ARG A 12 45.87 -21.82 8.30
CA ARG A 12 45.16 -22.11 9.57
C ARG A 12 44.38 -23.42 9.55
N GLY A 13 44.43 -24.16 8.43
CA GLY A 13 43.72 -25.43 8.26
C GLY A 13 42.22 -25.29 7.88
N GLU A 14 41.70 -24.07 7.69
CA GLU A 14 40.33 -23.81 7.32
C GLU A 14 40.10 -24.18 5.85
N LEU A 15 38.96 -24.80 5.55
CA LEU A 15 38.57 -25.20 4.20
C LEU A 15 38.02 -24.02 3.42
N LEU A 16 38.70 -23.67 2.33
CA LEU A 16 38.29 -22.66 1.38
C LEU A 16 37.76 -23.30 0.09
N GLN A 17 36.67 -22.79 -0.44
CA GLN A 17 36.13 -23.25 -1.71
C GLN A 17 35.83 -22.01 -2.60
N GLY A 18 36.11 -22.13 -3.89
CA GLY A 18 35.88 -21.04 -4.81
C GLY A 18 35.96 -21.53 -6.26
N VAL A 19 35.79 -20.58 -7.20
CA VAL A 19 35.94 -20.81 -8.63
C VAL A 19 36.94 -19.78 -9.17
N LEU A 20 37.90 -20.20 -9.95
CA LEU A 20 38.88 -19.36 -10.62
C LEU A 20 38.81 -19.58 -12.12
N GLU A 21 39.05 -18.50 -12.88
CA GLU A 21 39.20 -18.55 -14.31
C GLU A 21 40.69 -18.71 -14.64
N SER A 22 41.04 -19.76 -15.36
CA SER A 22 42.42 -20.04 -15.77
C SER A 22 42.47 -20.89 -17.02
N ASN A 23 43.65 -20.96 -17.64
CA ASN A 23 43.82 -21.74 -18.86
C ASN A 23 43.84 -23.25 -18.61
N ASP A 24 44.37 -23.68 -17.45
CA ASP A 24 44.45 -25.08 -17.03
C ASP A 24 44.42 -25.23 -15.50
N SER A 25 44.31 -26.47 -15.04
CA SER A 25 44.27 -26.80 -13.62
C SER A 25 45.62 -26.56 -12.89
N GLY A 26 46.75 -26.59 -13.62
CA GLY A 26 48.10 -26.31 -13.08
C GLY A 26 48.25 -24.85 -12.71
N SER A 27 47.84 -23.97 -13.61
CA SER A 27 47.83 -22.49 -13.37
C SER A 27 46.93 -22.11 -12.19
N VAL A 28 45.81 -22.81 -11.97
CA VAL A 28 44.96 -22.62 -10.77
C VAL A 28 45.68 -23.02 -9.51
N ALA A 29 46.40 -24.15 -9.53
CA ALA A 29 47.19 -24.64 -8.38
C ALA A 29 48.29 -23.65 -8.01
N ASP A 30 49.04 -23.12 -9.00
CA ASP A 30 50.10 -22.16 -8.78
C ASP A 30 49.56 -20.84 -8.20
N GLN A 31 48.43 -20.37 -8.69
CA GLN A 31 47.76 -19.18 -8.18
C GLN A 31 47.24 -19.36 -6.75
N LEU A 32 46.74 -20.55 -6.38
CA LEU A 32 46.33 -20.87 -5.04
C LEU A 32 47.54 -20.99 -4.08
N PHE A 33 48.63 -21.61 -4.50
CA PHE A 33 49.86 -21.65 -3.72
C PHE A 33 50.43 -20.24 -3.46
N SER A 34 50.39 -19.35 -4.45
CA SER A 34 50.88 -17.97 -4.27
C SER A 34 50.04 -17.16 -3.28
N THR A 35 48.74 -17.53 -3.10
CA THR A 35 47.85 -16.93 -2.11
C THR A 35 47.82 -17.65 -0.76
N GLY A 36 48.71 -18.63 -0.54
CA GLY A 36 48.82 -19.37 0.70
C GLY A 36 47.74 -20.41 0.94
N VAL A 37 47.05 -20.84 -0.13
CA VAL A 37 46.00 -21.86 -0.09
C VAL A 37 46.54 -23.15 -0.70
N THR A 38 46.60 -24.23 0.05
CA THR A 38 46.98 -25.56 -0.47
C THR A 38 45.75 -26.22 -1.10
N PRO A 39 45.71 -26.41 -2.43
CA PRO A 39 44.59 -27.04 -3.09
C PRO A 39 44.48 -28.52 -2.74
N VAL A 40 43.28 -28.95 -2.40
CA VAL A 40 42.94 -30.38 -2.13
C VAL A 40 42.27 -31.01 -3.32
N GLU A 41 41.44 -30.23 -4.03
CA GLU A 41 40.68 -30.69 -5.20
C GLU A 41 40.50 -29.54 -6.17
N ILE A 42 40.75 -29.76 -7.48
CA ILE A 42 40.51 -28.81 -8.56
C ILE A 42 39.71 -29.57 -9.66
N LYS A 43 38.54 -29.07 -10.00
CA LYS A 43 37.68 -29.67 -11.04
C LYS A 43 37.27 -28.61 -12.06
N PRO A 44 37.29 -28.96 -13.36
CA PRO A 44 36.72 -28.07 -14.38
C PRO A 44 35.23 -27.88 -14.11
N THR A 45 34.76 -26.65 -14.16
CA THR A 45 33.35 -26.30 -13.96
C THR A 45 32.89 -25.34 -15.04
N SER A 46 31.60 -25.27 -15.25
CA SER A 46 31.01 -24.20 -16.08
C SER A 46 31.09 -22.87 -15.34
N LYS A 47 31.09 -21.76 -16.10
CA LYS A 47 31.09 -20.42 -15.55
C LYS A 47 30.18 -20.36 -14.31
N PRO A 48 30.69 -19.91 -13.16
CA PRO A 48 29.84 -19.77 -12.01
C PRO A 48 28.67 -18.85 -12.42
N ALA A 49 27.46 -19.30 -12.18
CA ALA A 49 26.35 -18.39 -12.24
C ALA A 49 26.68 -17.25 -11.29
N THR A 50 27.02 -16.09 -11.83
CA THR A 50 27.15 -14.86 -11.04
C THR A 50 25.96 -14.82 -10.09
N ASP A 51 26.15 -14.46 -8.85
CA ASP A 51 25.12 -14.33 -7.80
C ASP A 51 23.89 -13.45 -8.20
N GLY A 52 23.74 -13.15 -9.48
CA GLY A 52 22.57 -12.56 -10.12
C GLY A 52 21.57 -13.57 -10.69
N GLY A 53 21.84 -14.89 -10.60
CA GLY A 53 21.01 -15.96 -11.18
C GLY A 53 20.12 -16.69 -10.19
N GLY A 54 19.63 -16.06 -9.14
CA GLY A 54 18.44 -16.54 -8.44
C GLY A 54 17.27 -16.45 -9.41
N GLY A 55 16.80 -17.62 -9.89
CA GLY A 55 15.73 -17.69 -10.87
C GLY A 55 14.52 -16.85 -10.45
N TRP A 56 13.67 -16.49 -11.38
CA TRP A 56 12.43 -15.74 -11.16
C TRP A 56 11.63 -16.25 -9.93
N LEU A 57 11.76 -17.52 -9.57
CA LEU A 57 11.22 -18.13 -8.36
C LEU A 57 11.88 -17.59 -7.06
N ALA A 58 13.19 -17.33 -7.03
CA ALA A 58 13.86 -16.76 -5.87
C ALA A 58 13.41 -15.32 -5.63
N ARG A 59 13.12 -14.55 -6.69
CA ARG A 59 12.52 -13.21 -6.57
C ARG A 59 11.09 -13.24 -6.02
N LEU A 60 10.34 -14.33 -6.20
CA LEU A 60 8.99 -14.50 -5.64
C LEU A 60 9.01 -14.87 -4.16
N THR A 61 10.10 -15.46 -3.67
CA THR A 61 10.28 -15.86 -2.26
C THR A 61 11.00 -14.81 -1.42
N GLU A 62 11.53 -13.75 -2.02
CA GLU A 62 12.18 -12.67 -1.28
C GLU A 62 11.17 -11.89 -0.42
N PRO A 63 11.48 -11.64 0.88
CA PRO A 63 10.60 -10.89 1.74
C PRO A 63 10.47 -9.46 1.21
N LYS A 64 9.22 -9.03 0.96
CA LYS A 64 8.94 -7.65 0.55
C LYS A 64 9.34 -6.69 1.65
N ILE A 65 9.97 -5.59 1.27
CA ILE A 65 10.26 -4.48 2.18
C ILE A 65 8.94 -3.81 2.57
N ARG A 66 8.72 -3.64 3.87
CA ARG A 66 7.52 -3.05 4.44
C ARG A 66 7.81 -1.64 4.94
N SER A 67 6.78 -0.80 5.03
CA SER A 67 6.88 0.55 5.59
C SER A 67 7.50 0.57 6.99
N ILE A 68 7.26 -0.48 7.80
CA ILE A 68 7.86 -0.62 9.14
C ILE A 68 9.39 -0.75 9.08
N ASP A 69 9.95 -1.38 8.04
CA ASP A 69 11.41 -1.52 7.90
C ASP A 69 12.06 -0.13 7.70
N VAL A 70 11.42 0.73 6.89
CA VAL A 70 11.86 2.11 6.64
C VAL A 70 11.63 3.00 7.87
N GLN A 71 10.52 2.82 8.57
CA GLN A 71 10.22 3.55 9.80
C GLN A 71 11.28 3.27 10.89
N LEU A 72 11.58 1.99 11.12
CA LEU A 72 12.60 1.59 12.11
C LEU A 72 14.00 2.07 11.70
N PHE A 73 14.32 2.00 10.42
CA PHE A 73 15.56 2.56 9.87
C PHE A 73 15.69 4.05 10.18
N SER A 74 14.63 4.83 9.94
CA SER A 74 14.63 6.27 10.23
C SER A 74 14.86 6.55 11.70
N ARG A 75 14.21 5.81 12.60
CA ARG A 75 14.37 5.96 14.05
C ARG A 75 15.78 5.61 14.53
N GLN A 76 16.30 4.48 14.04
CA GLN A 76 17.63 4.02 14.41
C GLN A 76 18.70 4.99 13.90
N LEU A 77 18.56 5.46 12.65
CA LEU A 77 19.51 6.41 12.08
C LEU A 77 19.47 7.76 12.81
N TYR A 78 18.27 8.26 13.17
CA TYR A 78 18.13 9.42 14.05
C TYR A 78 18.92 9.21 15.37
N THR A 79 18.70 8.08 16.03
CA THR A 79 19.36 7.79 17.33
C THR A 79 20.88 7.75 17.21
N LEU A 80 21.40 7.13 16.15
CA LEU A 80 22.83 7.05 15.90
C LEU A 80 23.45 8.42 15.59
N LEU A 81 22.79 9.22 14.72
CA LEU A 81 23.27 10.56 14.37
C LEU A 81 23.21 11.50 15.59
N LYS A 82 22.17 11.44 16.40
CA LYS A 82 22.03 12.21 17.63
C LYS A 82 23.12 11.86 18.65
N SER A 83 23.58 10.62 18.67
CA SER A 83 24.69 10.18 19.51
C SER A 83 26.06 10.50 18.91
N GLY A 84 26.14 11.24 17.79
CA GLY A 84 27.39 11.61 17.14
C GLY A 84 28.06 10.49 16.35
N VAL A 85 27.37 9.37 16.11
CA VAL A 85 27.91 8.27 15.30
C VAL A 85 27.98 8.69 13.83
N PRO A 86 29.15 8.61 13.17
CA PRO A 86 29.26 8.91 11.74
C PRO A 86 28.30 8.07 10.92
N ILE A 87 27.66 8.68 9.93
CA ILE A 87 26.59 8.07 9.10
C ILE A 87 27.03 6.75 8.45
N MET A 88 28.27 6.66 7.98
CA MET A 88 28.85 5.44 7.37
C MET A 88 28.87 4.27 8.36
N ARG A 89 29.28 4.53 9.61
CA ARG A 89 29.29 3.53 10.68
C ARG A 89 27.86 3.16 11.08
N GLY A 90 26.97 4.15 11.13
CA GLY A 90 25.53 3.94 11.38
C GLY A 90 24.91 3.01 10.34
N LEU A 91 25.11 3.28 9.06
CA LEU A 91 24.60 2.44 7.98
C LEU A 91 25.17 1.02 7.99
N ALA A 92 26.45 0.83 8.37
CA ALA A 92 27.05 -0.50 8.52
C ALA A 92 26.32 -1.31 9.61
N GLY A 93 26.13 -0.73 10.79
CA GLY A 93 25.40 -1.39 11.89
C GLY A 93 23.94 -1.69 11.53
N LEU A 94 23.27 -0.78 10.83
CA LEU A 94 21.90 -0.98 10.37
C LEU A 94 21.78 -2.08 9.31
N GLN A 95 22.77 -2.22 8.43
CA GLN A 95 22.84 -3.32 7.46
C GLN A 95 22.96 -4.67 8.15
N GLU A 96 23.81 -4.80 9.18
CA GLU A 96 24.04 -6.03 9.92
C GLU A 96 22.84 -6.42 10.80
N SER A 97 22.18 -5.44 11.41
CA SER A 97 21.02 -5.64 12.30
C SER A 97 19.68 -5.79 11.58
N ALA A 98 19.62 -5.55 10.25
CA ALA A 98 18.39 -5.60 9.50
C ALA A 98 17.82 -7.02 9.41
N ILE A 99 16.63 -7.23 9.96
CA ILE A 99 15.91 -8.52 9.94
C ILE A 99 15.50 -8.88 8.49
N ASN A 100 15.05 -7.89 7.71
CA ASN A 100 14.66 -8.07 6.33
C ASN A 100 15.89 -8.05 5.42
N LYS A 101 16.27 -9.22 4.89
CA LYS A 101 17.45 -9.37 4.00
C LYS A 101 17.36 -8.52 2.72
N SER A 102 16.17 -8.28 2.21
CA SER A 102 15.98 -7.38 1.04
C SER A 102 16.27 -5.94 1.42
N PHE A 103 15.85 -5.51 2.60
CA PHE A 103 16.17 -4.19 3.13
C PHE A 103 17.66 -4.03 3.46
N ALA A 104 18.30 -5.06 4.04
CA ALA A 104 19.75 -5.08 4.27
C ALA A 104 20.55 -4.83 2.99
N ARG A 105 20.12 -5.38 1.84
CA ARG A 105 20.76 -5.12 0.52
C ARG A 105 20.59 -3.66 0.07
N VAL A 106 19.42 -3.07 0.32
CA VAL A 106 19.20 -1.66 0.04
C VAL A 106 20.13 -0.79 0.88
N VAL A 107 20.23 -1.04 2.20
CA VAL A 107 21.13 -0.30 3.10
C VAL A 107 22.60 -0.47 2.68
N LYS A 108 22.98 -1.67 2.21
CA LYS A 108 24.32 -1.92 1.63
C LYS A 108 24.58 -1.05 0.42
N ASP A 109 23.64 -0.96 -0.53
CA ASP A 109 23.78 -0.10 -1.73
C ASP A 109 23.85 1.39 -1.36
N LEU A 110 23.09 1.83 -0.34
CA LEU A 110 23.22 3.18 0.20
C LEU A 110 24.64 3.44 0.72
N ARG A 111 25.18 2.53 1.52
CA ARG A 111 26.54 2.63 2.09
C ARG A 111 27.59 2.69 0.98
N GLU A 112 27.55 1.78 0.01
CA GLU A 112 28.47 1.74 -1.12
C GLU A 112 28.38 3.00 -1.99
N SER A 113 27.18 3.56 -2.15
CA SER A 113 26.97 4.83 -2.85
C SER A 113 27.60 6.01 -2.11
N LEU A 114 27.45 6.09 -0.79
CA LEU A 114 28.07 7.14 0.04
C LEU A 114 29.58 6.99 0.05
N ASP A 115 30.11 5.76 0.14
CA ASP A 115 31.54 5.47 0.09
C ASP A 115 32.16 5.94 -1.23
N SER A 116 31.40 5.89 -2.32
CA SER A 116 31.78 6.45 -3.62
C SER A 116 31.64 7.98 -3.72
N GLY A 117 31.31 8.68 -2.63
CA GLY A 117 31.17 10.15 -2.57
C GLY A 117 29.82 10.68 -3.07
N ARG A 118 28.80 9.84 -3.23
CA ARG A 118 27.45 10.28 -3.63
C ARG A 118 26.65 10.73 -2.40
N GLU A 119 25.72 11.66 -2.62
CA GLU A 119 24.76 12.07 -1.60
C GLU A 119 23.83 10.91 -1.22
N LEU A 120 23.42 10.85 0.05
CA LEU A 120 22.47 9.83 0.57
C LEU A 120 21.12 9.92 -0.16
N SER A 121 20.62 11.13 -0.37
CA SER A 121 19.38 11.38 -1.11
C SER A 121 19.44 10.87 -2.56
N ALA A 122 20.59 11.02 -3.22
CA ALA A 122 20.82 10.50 -4.55
C ALA A 122 20.88 8.97 -4.58
N ALA A 123 21.49 8.35 -3.56
CA ALA A 123 21.49 6.89 -3.39
C ALA A 123 20.07 6.35 -3.13
N MET A 124 19.29 6.98 -2.22
CA MET A 124 17.92 6.59 -1.91
C MET A 124 16.98 6.71 -3.11
N ARG A 125 17.19 7.69 -4.00
CA ARG A 125 16.41 7.87 -5.24
C ARG A 125 16.47 6.66 -6.19
N ARG A 126 17.49 5.84 -6.08
CA ARG A 126 17.66 4.61 -6.87
C ARG A 126 16.73 3.48 -6.42
N HIS A 127 16.12 3.63 -5.24
CA HIS A 127 15.18 2.69 -4.64
C HIS A 127 13.78 3.29 -4.45
N PRO A 128 13.07 3.66 -5.54
CA PRO A 128 11.78 4.35 -5.46
C PRO A 128 10.67 3.48 -4.85
N ASP A 129 10.81 2.16 -4.89
CA ASP A 129 9.88 1.22 -4.25
C ASP A 129 10.02 1.18 -2.72
N VAL A 130 11.13 1.70 -2.18
CA VAL A 130 11.44 1.72 -0.74
C VAL A 130 11.29 3.14 -0.17
N PHE A 131 11.88 4.12 -0.84
CA PHE A 131 11.90 5.51 -0.41
C PHE A 131 11.02 6.36 -1.33
N SER A 132 9.95 6.92 -0.79
CA SER A 132 9.07 7.81 -1.54
C SER A 132 9.81 9.07 -1.99
N SER A 133 9.28 9.76 -3.01
CA SER A 133 9.86 11.04 -3.48
C SER A 133 9.88 12.11 -2.38
N PHE A 134 8.90 12.07 -1.47
CA PHE A 134 8.87 12.92 -0.29
C PHE A 134 10.04 12.61 0.65
N TYR A 135 10.22 11.34 1.01
CA TYR A 135 11.30 10.88 1.87
C TYR A 135 12.67 11.33 1.34
N VAL A 136 12.92 11.07 0.05
CA VAL A 136 14.16 11.48 -0.64
C VAL A 136 14.36 12.99 -0.63
N SER A 137 13.30 13.77 -0.85
CA SER A 137 13.38 15.23 -0.83
C SER A 137 13.70 15.77 0.55
N MET A 138 13.11 15.19 1.60
CA MET A 138 13.40 15.56 2.98
C MET A 138 14.84 15.24 3.38
N VAL A 139 15.34 14.06 3.01
CA VAL A 139 16.75 13.68 3.25
C VAL A 139 17.69 14.64 2.52
N ARG A 140 17.41 15.02 1.28
CA ARG A 140 18.21 15.98 0.52
C ARG A 140 18.30 17.34 1.25
N ILE A 141 17.19 17.81 1.83
CA ILE A 141 17.19 19.05 2.60
C ILE A 141 18.06 18.89 3.85
N GLY A 142 17.92 17.77 4.57
CA GLY A 142 18.76 17.44 5.71
C GLY A 142 20.25 17.40 5.37
N GLU A 143 20.61 16.87 4.21
CA GLU A 143 21.99 16.87 3.71
C GLU A 143 22.48 18.29 3.43
N THR A 144 21.68 19.08 2.71
CA THR A 144 22.07 20.46 2.33
C THR A 144 22.19 21.40 3.53
N THR A 145 21.33 21.20 4.54
CA THR A 145 21.30 22.02 5.76
C THR A 145 22.15 21.48 6.91
N GLY A 146 22.71 20.25 6.77
CA GLY A 146 23.43 19.56 7.85
C GLY A 146 22.54 19.05 8.99
N ARG A 147 21.19 19.05 8.81
CA ARG A 147 20.19 18.70 9.85
C ARG A 147 19.58 17.31 9.60
N LEU A 148 20.37 16.35 9.14
CA LEU A 148 19.89 14.99 8.86
C LEU A 148 19.24 14.33 10.08
N GLU A 149 19.80 14.55 11.27
CA GLU A 149 19.26 14.03 12.51
C GLU A 149 17.78 14.41 12.69
N GLU A 150 17.49 15.71 12.61
CA GLU A 150 16.14 16.24 12.78
C GLU A 150 15.18 15.72 11.68
N VAL A 151 15.67 15.65 10.44
CA VAL A 151 14.90 15.16 9.32
C VAL A 151 14.53 13.67 9.51
N PHE A 152 15.44 12.82 9.99
CA PHE A 152 15.13 11.42 10.24
C PHE A 152 14.12 11.21 11.37
N LEU A 153 14.17 12.04 12.42
CA LEU A 153 13.13 12.04 13.46
C LEU A 153 11.76 12.38 12.87
N ARG A 154 11.67 13.47 12.12
CA ARG A 154 10.42 13.92 11.49
C ARG A 154 9.89 12.91 10.47
N LEU A 155 10.78 12.25 9.71
CA LEU A 155 10.41 11.19 8.79
C LEU A 155 9.89 9.95 9.52
N PHE A 156 10.47 9.60 10.67
CA PHE A 156 9.95 8.55 11.54
C PHE A 156 8.52 8.86 11.98
N ASP A 157 8.29 10.06 12.55
CA ASP A 157 6.97 10.51 13.02
C ASP A 157 5.93 10.52 11.88
N HIS A 158 6.34 10.96 10.69
CA HIS A 158 5.49 10.95 9.50
C HIS A 158 5.10 9.52 9.06
N LEU A 159 6.05 8.60 9.01
CA LEU A 159 5.80 7.21 8.66
C LEU A 159 4.96 6.48 9.71
N GLU A 160 5.14 6.83 10.99
CA GLU A 160 4.32 6.33 12.10
C GLU A 160 2.88 6.77 11.94
N PHE A 161 2.66 8.06 11.73
CA PHE A 161 1.33 8.62 11.45
C PHE A 161 0.66 7.95 10.25
N GLU A 162 1.36 7.81 9.11
CA GLU A 162 0.81 7.12 7.93
C GLU A 162 0.43 5.68 8.22
N ARG A 163 1.25 4.96 8.97
CA ARG A 163 1.00 3.57 9.33
C ARG A 163 -0.23 3.47 10.24
N GLU A 164 -0.29 4.27 11.29
CA GLU A 164 -1.42 4.28 12.22
C GLU A 164 -2.72 4.62 11.53
N MET A 165 -2.74 5.64 10.68
CA MET A 165 -3.93 6.01 9.92
C MET A 165 -4.42 4.85 9.02
N ARG A 166 -3.50 4.17 8.32
CA ARG A 166 -3.84 2.99 7.51
C ARG A 166 -4.38 1.83 8.36
N GLU A 167 -3.78 1.58 9.52
CA GLU A 167 -4.22 0.52 10.44
C GLU A 167 -5.59 0.82 11.03
N ARG A 168 -5.88 2.07 11.42
CA ARG A 168 -7.20 2.52 11.92
C ARG A 168 -8.29 2.27 10.87
N VAL A 169 -8.06 2.73 9.63
CA VAL A 169 -9.00 2.50 8.50
C VAL A 169 -9.19 1.00 8.24
N ARG A 170 -8.11 0.24 8.18
CA ARG A 170 -8.17 -1.22 7.94
C ARG A 170 -8.93 -1.95 9.04
N THR A 171 -8.72 -1.56 10.30
CA THR A 171 -9.39 -2.20 11.45
C THR A 171 -10.87 -1.87 11.46
N ALA A 172 -11.25 -0.61 11.20
CA ALA A 172 -12.66 -0.22 11.09
C ALA A 172 -13.40 -0.96 9.96
N MET A 173 -12.71 -1.30 8.86
CA MET A 173 -13.29 -2.02 7.73
C MET A 173 -13.35 -3.54 7.89
N ARG A 174 -12.72 -4.13 8.91
CA ARG A 174 -12.70 -5.60 9.09
C ARG A 174 -14.10 -6.17 9.33
N TYR A 175 -14.85 -5.58 10.27
CA TYR A 175 -16.19 -6.07 10.61
C TYR A 175 -17.17 -5.95 9.43
N PRO A 176 -17.34 -4.78 8.78
CA PRO A 176 -18.17 -4.66 7.59
C PRO A 176 -17.82 -5.66 6.48
N MET A 177 -16.52 -5.83 6.20
CA MET A 177 -16.06 -6.76 5.17
C MET A 177 -16.39 -8.22 5.51
N PHE A 178 -16.21 -8.61 6.79
CA PHE A 178 -16.56 -9.95 7.25
C PHE A 178 -18.05 -10.24 7.09
N VAL A 179 -18.92 -9.30 7.48
CA VAL A 179 -20.37 -9.46 7.35
C VAL A 179 -20.81 -9.55 5.89
N VAL A 180 -20.27 -8.68 5.02
CA VAL A 180 -20.59 -8.72 3.57
C VAL A 180 -20.16 -10.05 2.97
N ILE A 181 -18.98 -10.57 3.32
CA ILE A 181 -18.51 -11.89 2.86
C ILE A 181 -19.45 -12.99 3.35
N ALA A 182 -19.82 -13.00 4.64
CA ALA A 182 -20.72 -13.99 5.20
C ALA A 182 -22.10 -13.95 4.52
N MET A 183 -22.67 -12.77 4.30
CA MET A 183 -23.92 -12.60 3.55
C MET A 183 -23.80 -13.12 2.12
N THR A 184 -22.72 -12.80 1.41
CA THR A 184 -22.48 -13.27 0.04
C THR A 184 -22.42 -14.80 -0.02
N ILE A 185 -21.73 -15.42 0.93
CA ILE A 185 -21.65 -16.88 1.03
C ILE A 185 -23.06 -17.46 1.32
N ALA A 186 -23.80 -16.88 2.26
CA ALA A 186 -25.15 -17.31 2.57
C ALA A 186 -26.08 -17.24 1.35
N ILE A 187 -26.06 -16.12 0.61
CA ILE A 187 -26.81 -15.95 -0.64
C ILE A 187 -26.42 -17.00 -1.68
N ALA A 188 -25.11 -17.25 -1.84
CA ALA A 188 -24.62 -18.26 -2.77
C ALA A 188 -25.08 -19.69 -2.41
N VAL A 189 -24.99 -20.07 -1.12
CA VAL A 189 -25.46 -21.38 -0.65
C VAL A 189 -26.97 -21.54 -0.88
N ILE A 190 -27.75 -20.52 -0.55
CA ILE A 190 -29.19 -20.56 -0.76
C ILE A 190 -29.52 -20.68 -2.25
N ASN A 191 -28.88 -19.89 -3.09
CA ASN A 191 -29.13 -19.87 -4.53
C ASN A 191 -28.72 -21.21 -5.18
N LEU A 192 -27.59 -21.81 -4.79
CA LEU A 192 -27.06 -23.01 -5.43
C LEU A 192 -27.66 -24.32 -4.90
N PHE A 193 -28.05 -24.36 -3.63
CA PHE A 193 -28.48 -25.60 -2.97
C PHE A 193 -29.93 -25.57 -2.54
N VAL A 194 -30.38 -24.51 -1.87
CA VAL A 194 -31.71 -24.46 -1.25
C VAL A 194 -32.81 -24.26 -2.28
N ILE A 195 -32.69 -23.24 -3.13
CA ILE A 195 -33.71 -22.94 -4.16
C ILE A 195 -33.92 -24.12 -5.12
N PRO A 196 -32.89 -24.80 -5.68
CA PRO A 196 -33.09 -25.94 -6.55
C PRO A 196 -33.74 -27.16 -5.84
N ALA A 197 -33.44 -27.37 -4.57
CA ALA A 197 -34.08 -28.44 -3.81
C ALA A 197 -35.59 -28.23 -3.69
N PHE A 198 -36.01 -27.02 -3.37
CA PHE A 198 -37.44 -26.66 -3.34
C PHE A 198 -38.10 -26.74 -4.73
N SER A 199 -37.43 -26.25 -5.78
CA SER A 199 -37.94 -26.32 -7.15
C SER A 199 -38.27 -27.76 -7.58
N LYS A 200 -37.46 -28.75 -7.19
CA LYS A 200 -37.73 -30.17 -7.46
C LYS A 200 -38.98 -30.67 -6.74
N VAL A 201 -39.17 -30.28 -5.49
CA VAL A 201 -40.36 -30.68 -4.69
C VAL A 201 -41.64 -30.13 -5.33
N PHE A 202 -41.66 -28.88 -5.77
CA PHE A 202 -42.82 -28.28 -6.45
C PHE A 202 -43.09 -28.92 -7.81
N ALA A 203 -42.06 -29.22 -8.58
CA ALA A 203 -42.19 -29.90 -9.87
C ALA A 203 -42.83 -31.29 -9.70
N SER A 204 -42.49 -32.02 -8.61
CA SER A 204 -43.07 -33.36 -8.32
C SER A 204 -44.54 -33.29 -7.93
N MET A 205 -45.04 -32.13 -7.48
CA MET A 205 -46.44 -31.96 -7.03
C MET A 205 -47.33 -31.31 -8.10
N ASN A 206 -46.81 -31.06 -9.32
CA ASN A 206 -47.49 -30.37 -10.42
C ASN A 206 -48.14 -29.00 -10.00
N ALA A 207 -47.58 -28.32 -9.01
CA ALA A 207 -48.09 -27.05 -8.50
C ALA A 207 -47.47 -25.88 -9.24
N GLU A 208 -48.29 -24.84 -9.58
CA GLU A 208 -47.77 -23.60 -10.14
C GLU A 208 -46.95 -22.86 -9.08
N LEU A 209 -45.77 -22.38 -9.50
CA LEU A 209 -44.85 -21.61 -8.64
C LEU A 209 -45.36 -20.19 -8.45
N PRO A 210 -45.50 -19.67 -7.23
CA PRO A 210 -45.74 -18.27 -6.95
C PRO A 210 -44.69 -17.36 -7.62
N LEU A 211 -45.11 -16.12 -7.91
CA LEU A 211 -44.29 -15.19 -8.69
C LEU A 211 -42.89 -14.96 -8.06
N MET A 212 -42.79 -14.82 -6.75
CA MET A 212 -41.51 -14.65 -6.03
C MET A 212 -40.63 -15.89 -6.14
N THR A 213 -41.18 -17.08 -6.01
CA THR A 213 -40.46 -18.34 -6.14
C THR A 213 -39.98 -18.55 -7.59
N ARG A 214 -40.80 -18.17 -8.59
CA ARG A 214 -40.42 -18.20 -10.00
C ARG A 214 -39.20 -17.30 -10.30
N ILE A 215 -39.17 -16.07 -9.76
CA ILE A 215 -38.04 -15.15 -9.90
C ILE A 215 -36.77 -15.77 -9.26
N LEU A 216 -36.87 -16.31 -8.05
CA LEU A 216 -35.75 -16.94 -7.36
C LEU A 216 -35.21 -18.16 -8.12
N VAL A 217 -36.08 -19.04 -8.59
CA VAL A 217 -35.69 -20.23 -9.38
C VAL A 217 -35.06 -19.84 -10.72
N THR A 218 -35.62 -18.86 -11.42
CA THR A 218 -35.03 -18.37 -12.69
C THR A 218 -33.64 -17.78 -12.46
N THR A 219 -33.47 -16.96 -11.42
CA THR A 219 -32.16 -16.39 -11.06
C THR A 219 -31.16 -17.48 -10.66
N SER A 220 -31.62 -18.50 -9.91
CA SER A 220 -30.77 -19.63 -9.51
C SER A 220 -30.31 -20.44 -10.71
N ASN A 221 -31.23 -20.82 -11.61
CA ASN A 221 -30.90 -21.56 -12.82
C ASN A 221 -29.96 -20.73 -13.73
N PHE A 222 -30.24 -19.45 -13.95
CA PHE A 222 -29.37 -18.57 -14.70
C PHE A 222 -27.95 -18.55 -14.11
N THR A 223 -27.83 -18.38 -12.79
CA THR A 223 -26.52 -18.39 -12.11
C THR A 223 -25.82 -19.74 -12.27
N LYS A 224 -26.56 -20.86 -12.18
CA LYS A 224 -26.04 -22.19 -12.28
C LYS A 224 -25.60 -22.54 -13.73
N ASP A 225 -26.37 -22.15 -14.72
CA ASP A 225 -26.11 -22.46 -16.12
C ASP A 225 -24.99 -21.58 -16.69
N TYR A 226 -24.91 -20.31 -16.23
CA TYR A 226 -23.99 -19.31 -16.76
C TYR A 226 -22.87 -18.91 -15.80
N TRP A 227 -22.63 -19.69 -14.69
CA TRP A 227 -21.63 -19.32 -13.68
C TRP A 227 -20.23 -19.08 -14.27
N ALA A 228 -19.81 -19.90 -15.24
CA ALA A 228 -18.50 -19.77 -15.87
C ALA A 228 -18.42 -18.49 -16.73
N LEU A 229 -19.50 -18.16 -17.46
CA LEU A 229 -19.60 -16.95 -18.25
C LEU A 229 -19.63 -15.70 -17.34
N ILE A 230 -20.36 -15.77 -16.23
CA ILE A 230 -20.38 -14.70 -15.19
C ILE A 230 -18.98 -14.49 -14.60
N ALA A 231 -18.29 -15.59 -14.25
CA ALA A 231 -16.93 -15.53 -13.71
C ALA A 231 -15.94 -14.91 -14.72
N VAL A 232 -16.01 -15.32 -15.98
CA VAL A 232 -15.20 -14.73 -17.06
C VAL A 232 -15.55 -13.25 -17.27
N ALA A 233 -16.83 -12.89 -17.30
CA ALA A 233 -17.27 -11.50 -17.45
C ALA A 233 -16.77 -10.61 -16.30
N ILE A 234 -16.84 -11.10 -15.06
CA ILE A 234 -16.29 -10.39 -13.88
C ILE A 234 -14.77 -10.25 -13.99
N ALA A 235 -14.06 -11.30 -14.40
CA ALA A 235 -12.62 -11.27 -14.59
C ALA A 235 -12.22 -10.26 -15.68
N VAL A 236 -12.88 -10.28 -16.84
CA VAL A 236 -12.63 -9.34 -17.95
C VAL A 236 -12.96 -7.91 -17.53
N ALA A 237 -14.11 -7.69 -16.88
CA ALA A 237 -14.48 -6.38 -16.35
C ALA A 237 -13.44 -5.88 -15.32
N GLY A 238 -12.95 -6.75 -14.44
CA GLY A 238 -11.90 -6.43 -13.46
C GLY A 238 -10.58 -6.03 -14.13
N ILE A 239 -10.17 -6.76 -15.15
CA ILE A 239 -8.94 -6.46 -15.93
C ILE A 239 -9.12 -5.13 -16.68
N ALA A 240 -10.25 -4.94 -17.36
CA ALA A 240 -10.56 -3.70 -18.09
C ALA A 240 -10.61 -2.49 -17.14
N PHE A 241 -11.25 -2.64 -15.99
CA PHE A 241 -11.32 -1.61 -14.94
C PHE A 241 -9.93 -1.27 -14.38
N ARG A 242 -9.10 -2.29 -14.12
CA ARG A 242 -7.73 -2.09 -13.68
C ARG A 242 -6.89 -1.38 -14.75
N GLY A 243 -7.07 -1.74 -16.03
CA GLY A 243 -6.46 -1.04 -17.15
C GLY A 243 -6.91 0.41 -17.27
N TYR A 244 -8.21 0.68 -17.08
CA TYR A 244 -8.75 2.03 -17.06
C TYR A 244 -8.14 2.90 -15.96
N ILE A 245 -8.08 2.39 -14.72
CA ILE A 245 -7.49 3.11 -13.56
C ILE A 245 -5.96 3.30 -13.72
N ALA A 246 -5.28 2.45 -14.48
CA ALA A 246 -3.86 2.62 -14.76
C ALA A 246 -3.58 3.84 -15.66
N THR A 247 -4.57 4.35 -16.40
CA THR A 247 -4.44 5.58 -17.19
C THR A 247 -4.57 6.81 -16.29
N SER A 248 -3.84 7.90 -16.61
CA SER A 248 -3.88 9.16 -15.84
C SER A 248 -5.30 9.74 -15.74
N LYS A 249 -6.06 9.73 -16.85
CA LYS A 249 -7.45 10.20 -16.88
C LYS A 249 -8.40 9.30 -16.09
N GLY A 250 -8.26 7.99 -16.22
CA GLY A 250 -9.06 7.01 -15.49
C GLY A 250 -8.83 7.11 -13.98
N ARG A 251 -7.57 7.22 -13.55
CA ARG A 251 -7.20 7.42 -12.14
C ARG A 251 -7.78 8.70 -11.57
N TYR A 252 -7.64 9.82 -12.28
CA TYR A 252 -8.21 11.12 -11.87
C TYR A 252 -9.73 11.05 -11.70
N ASN A 253 -10.47 10.50 -12.68
CA ASN A 253 -11.93 10.38 -12.62
C ASN A 253 -12.39 9.43 -11.51
N TRP A 254 -11.71 8.31 -11.35
CA TRP A 254 -12.01 7.34 -10.29
C TRP A 254 -11.76 7.93 -8.89
N ASP A 255 -10.62 8.62 -8.71
CA ASP A 255 -10.27 9.28 -7.46
C ASP A 255 -11.27 10.39 -7.11
N ARG A 256 -11.69 11.18 -8.11
CA ARG A 256 -12.76 12.17 -7.95
C ARG A 256 -14.10 11.53 -7.58
N PHE A 257 -14.45 10.41 -8.21
CA PHE A 257 -15.70 9.68 -7.93
C PHE A 257 -15.71 9.13 -6.50
N LYS A 258 -14.61 8.54 -6.04
CA LYS A 258 -14.48 8.03 -4.65
C LYS A 258 -14.78 9.10 -3.60
N LEU A 259 -14.40 10.35 -3.83
CA LEU A 259 -14.66 11.46 -2.90
C LEU A 259 -16.15 11.84 -2.82
N LYS A 260 -16.96 11.47 -3.84
CA LYS A 260 -18.40 11.73 -3.86
C LYS A 260 -19.23 10.64 -3.19
N LEU A 261 -18.62 9.50 -2.86
CA LEU A 261 -19.32 8.41 -2.20
C LEU A 261 -19.78 8.85 -0.79
N PRO A 262 -21.02 8.58 -0.41
CA PRO A 262 -21.47 8.87 0.94
C PRO A 262 -20.62 8.12 1.95
N ILE A 263 -20.35 8.73 3.11
CA ILE A 263 -19.55 8.22 4.21
C ILE A 263 -18.07 8.01 3.83
N VAL A 264 -17.75 7.09 2.90
CA VAL A 264 -16.38 6.73 2.48
C VAL A 264 -15.66 7.94 1.86
N GLY A 265 -16.36 8.75 1.08
CA GLY A 265 -15.79 9.93 0.43
C GLY A 265 -15.30 10.98 1.44
N LYS A 266 -16.06 11.18 2.53
CA LYS A 266 -15.66 12.10 3.61
C LYS A 266 -14.39 11.64 4.32
N ILE A 267 -14.28 10.34 4.64
CA ILE A 267 -13.11 9.75 5.27
C ILE A 267 -11.87 9.87 4.36
N LEU A 268 -12.04 9.57 3.07
CA LEU A 268 -10.96 9.68 2.08
C LEU A 268 -10.50 11.12 1.90
N LEU A 269 -11.43 12.08 1.82
CA LEU A 269 -11.10 13.51 1.69
C LEU A 269 -10.32 13.99 2.90
N LYS A 270 -10.89 13.81 4.11
CA LYS A 270 -10.27 14.25 5.37
C LYS A 270 -8.92 13.59 5.61
N GLY A 271 -8.81 12.26 5.38
CA GLY A 271 -7.55 11.53 5.50
C GLY A 271 -6.49 11.98 4.49
N THR A 272 -6.91 12.34 3.27
CA THR A 272 -5.98 12.84 2.26
C THR A 272 -5.51 14.27 2.56
N LEU A 273 -6.43 15.15 3.02
CA LEU A 273 -6.11 16.52 3.42
C LEU A 273 -5.29 16.56 4.71
N GLY A 274 -5.53 15.65 5.66
CA GLY A 274 -4.70 15.49 6.86
C GLY A 274 -3.26 15.11 6.51
N ARG A 275 -3.06 14.15 5.60
CA ARG A 275 -1.71 13.80 5.11
C ARG A 275 -1.05 14.96 4.35
N PHE A 276 -1.80 15.67 3.53
CA PHE A 276 -1.32 16.88 2.87
C PHE A 276 -0.82 17.89 3.90
N ALA A 277 -1.65 18.25 4.90
CA ALA A 277 -1.32 19.23 5.92
C ALA A 277 -0.10 18.81 6.75
N ARG A 278 -0.03 17.54 7.20
CA ARG A 278 1.12 16.98 7.94
C ARG A 278 2.40 17.03 7.12
N SER A 279 2.35 16.58 5.85
CA SER A 279 3.52 16.61 4.98
C SER A 279 3.98 18.02 4.66
N PHE A 280 3.05 18.96 4.50
CA PHE A 280 3.36 20.36 4.26
C PHE A 280 3.98 21.02 5.49
N ALA A 281 3.39 20.84 6.67
CA ALA A 281 3.94 21.30 7.94
C ALA A 281 5.37 20.79 8.17
N LEU A 282 5.58 19.49 7.96
CA LEU A 282 6.88 18.85 8.05
C LEU A 282 7.91 19.48 7.09
N SER A 283 7.50 19.69 5.84
CA SER A 283 8.34 20.32 4.81
C SER A 283 8.72 21.76 5.20
N SER A 284 7.73 22.57 5.61
CA SER A 284 7.91 23.97 6.01
C SER A 284 8.81 24.08 7.25
N LYS A 285 8.55 23.31 8.31
CA LYS A 285 9.40 23.25 9.53
C LYS A 285 10.83 22.80 9.27
N SER A 286 11.05 22.09 8.16
CA SER A 286 12.41 21.70 7.74
C SER A 286 13.11 22.75 6.88
N GLY A 287 12.48 23.91 6.67
CA GLY A 287 13.06 25.03 5.92
C GLY A 287 12.89 24.92 4.41
N VAL A 288 11.99 24.08 3.92
CA VAL A 288 11.69 23.96 2.49
C VAL A 288 10.91 25.17 2.01
N PRO A 289 11.32 25.86 0.93
CA PRO A 289 10.51 26.92 0.34
C PRO A 289 9.10 26.43 -0.01
N ILE A 290 8.09 27.25 0.19
CA ILE A 290 6.67 26.89 0.06
C ILE A 290 6.34 26.25 -1.27
N VAL A 291 6.80 26.82 -2.40
CA VAL A 291 6.56 26.28 -3.75
C VAL A 291 7.15 24.88 -3.91
N GLN A 292 8.38 24.68 -3.41
CA GLN A 292 9.02 23.38 -3.43
C GLN A 292 8.31 22.39 -2.52
N GLY A 293 7.88 22.82 -1.34
CA GLY A 293 7.07 22.05 -0.39
C GLY A 293 5.77 21.56 -1.03
N LEU A 294 5.00 22.45 -1.65
CA LEU A 294 3.78 22.09 -2.39
C LEU A 294 4.06 21.08 -3.53
N SER A 295 5.16 21.27 -4.28
CA SER A 295 5.55 20.35 -5.36
C SER A 295 5.91 18.95 -4.85
N VAL A 296 6.54 18.83 -3.69
CA VAL A 296 6.91 17.56 -3.09
C VAL A 296 5.66 16.90 -2.48
N VAL A 297 4.85 17.68 -1.78
CA VAL A 297 3.66 17.17 -1.09
C VAL A 297 2.57 16.75 -2.06
N SER A 298 2.39 17.42 -3.21
CA SER A 298 1.44 16.98 -4.25
C SER A 298 1.67 15.53 -4.70
N LYS A 299 2.93 15.08 -4.69
CA LYS A 299 3.31 13.71 -5.08
C LYS A 299 3.08 12.68 -3.98
N THR A 300 2.91 13.10 -2.73
CA THR A 300 2.59 12.20 -1.59
C THR A 300 1.10 11.97 -1.41
N VAL A 301 0.28 12.81 -2.03
CA VAL A 301 -1.17 12.69 -1.98
C VAL A 301 -1.63 11.51 -2.81
N ASP A 302 -2.20 10.47 -2.17
CA ASP A 302 -2.65 9.23 -2.83
C ASP A 302 -3.87 9.41 -3.76
N ASN A 303 -4.45 10.60 -3.82
CA ASN A 303 -5.61 10.93 -4.64
C ASN A 303 -5.21 11.86 -5.79
N ALA A 304 -5.29 11.38 -7.02
CA ALA A 304 -4.87 12.14 -8.21
C ALA A 304 -5.69 13.42 -8.43
N TYR A 305 -6.96 13.46 -8.02
CA TYR A 305 -7.77 14.68 -8.10
C TYR A 305 -7.26 15.74 -7.12
N ILE A 306 -7.02 15.38 -5.84
CA ILE A 306 -6.50 16.31 -4.83
C ILE A 306 -5.06 16.71 -5.16
N ALA A 307 -4.21 15.78 -5.61
CA ALA A 307 -2.85 16.07 -6.06
C ALA A 307 -2.84 17.17 -7.15
N SER A 308 -3.70 17.03 -8.14
CA SER A 308 -3.87 18.04 -9.21
C SER A 308 -4.33 19.40 -8.66
N ARG A 309 -5.15 19.44 -7.61
CA ARG A 309 -5.55 20.69 -6.95
C ARG A 309 -4.41 21.34 -6.19
N VAL A 310 -3.58 20.54 -5.51
CA VAL A 310 -2.37 21.03 -4.84
C VAL A 310 -1.34 21.54 -5.85
N GLU A 311 -1.22 20.90 -7.02
CA GLU A 311 -0.36 21.40 -8.11
C GLU A 311 -0.85 22.75 -8.64
N GLN A 312 -2.17 22.94 -8.82
CA GLN A 312 -2.74 24.23 -9.19
C GLN A 312 -2.46 25.30 -8.13
N MET A 313 -2.52 24.94 -6.85
CA MET A 313 -2.15 25.81 -5.75
C MET A 313 -0.67 26.23 -5.82
N ARG A 314 0.23 25.27 -6.04
CA ARG A 314 1.67 25.53 -6.27
C ARG A 314 1.88 26.53 -7.42
N ASP A 315 1.24 26.29 -8.57
CA ASP A 315 1.40 27.16 -9.75
C ASP A 315 0.92 28.58 -9.50
N GLY A 316 -0.13 28.76 -8.69
CA GLY A 316 -0.60 30.09 -8.26
C GLY A 316 0.38 30.78 -7.33
N VAL A 317 0.88 30.09 -6.30
CA VAL A 317 1.88 30.62 -5.37
C VAL A 317 3.19 30.98 -6.10
N GLU A 318 3.60 30.15 -7.06
CA GLU A 318 4.79 30.42 -7.91
C GLU A 318 4.62 31.71 -8.73
N ARG A 319 3.41 32.06 -9.14
CA ARG A 319 3.09 33.36 -9.79
C ARG A 319 2.95 34.52 -8.81
N GLY A 320 3.14 34.31 -7.51
CA GLY A 320 3.03 35.33 -6.48
C GLY A 320 1.62 35.53 -5.91
N GLU A 321 0.67 34.63 -6.20
CA GLU A 321 -0.64 34.67 -5.54
C GLU A 321 -0.51 34.21 -4.09
N SER A 322 -1.38 34.75 -3.19
CA SER A 322 -1.41 34.32 -1.80
C SER A 322 -1.82 32.84 -1.66
N ILE A 323 -1.32 32.18 -0.63
CA ILE A 323 -1.63 30.76 -0.34
C ILE A 323 -3.12 30.61 -0.10
N LEU A 324 -3.73 31.53 0.66
CA LEU A 324 -5.17 31.55 0.92
C LEU A 324 -5.97 31.60 -0.39
N ARG A 325 -5.64 32.54 -1.28
CA ARG A 325 -6.36 32.71 -2.56
C ARG A 325 -6.30 31.44 -3.41
N THR A 326 -5.12 30.85 -3.50
CA THR A 326 -4.92 29.60 -4.25
C THR A 326 -5.64 28.44 -3.60
N ALA A 327 -5.62 28.33 -2.25
CA ALA A 327 -6.35 27.31 -1.51
C ALA A 327 -7.87 27.40 -1.75
N VAL A 328 -8.45 28.60 -1.69
CA VAL A 328 -9.88 28.85 -1.99
C VAL A 328 -10.22 28.35 -3.41
N THR A 329 -9.39 28.65 -4.40
CA THR A 329 -9.60 28.27 -5.80
C THR A 329 -9.62 26.74 -6.01
N THR A 330 -8.94 25.97 -5.16
CA THR A 330 -8.94 24.50 -5.24
C THR A 330 -10.31 23.86 -4.97
N GLY A 331 -11.13 24.51 -4.11
CA GLY A 331 -12.44 24.05 -3.71
C GLY A 331 -12.46 22.73 -2.92
N VAL A 332 -11.34 22.30 -2.36
CA VAL A 332 -11.23 21.06 -1.58
C VAL A 332 -11.14 21.29 -0.07
N PHE A 333 -10.77 22.48 0.36
CA PHE A 333 -10.61 22.83 1.77
C PHE A 333 -11.91 23.31 2.41
N THR A 334 -12.08 22.99 3.69
CA THR A 334 -13.23 23.47 4.47
C THR A 334 -13.03 24.95 4.88
N PRO A 335 -14.12 25.70 5.18
CA PRO A 335 -14.01 27.10 5.60
C PRO A 335 -13.09 27.31 6.80
N ILE A 336 -13.11 26.39 7.77
CA ILE A 336 -12.25 26.49 8.95
C ILE A 336 -10.76 26.37 8.59
N VAL A 337 -10.42 25.45 7.66
CA VAL A 337 -9.05 25.29 7.17
C VAL A 337 -8.59 26.53 6.41
N LEU A 338 -9.45 27.11 5.57
CA LEU A 338 -9.14 28.36 4.86
C LEU A 338 -8.90 29.52 5.82
N GLN A 339 -9.66 29.59 6.92
CA GLN A 339 -9.44 30.58 7.97
C GLN A 339 -8.09 30.36 8.67
N MET A 340 -7.72 29.12 9.01
CA MET A 340 -6.42 28.80 9.59
C MET A 340 -5.27 29.13 8.62
N VAL A 341 -5.43 28.84 7.34
CA VAL A 341 -4.44 29.21 6.31
C VAL A 341 -4.30 30.73 6.22
N ALA A 342 -5.40 31.49 6.28
CA ALA A 342 -5.36 32.97 6.29
C ALA A 342 -4.53 33.50 7.47
N VAL A 343 -4.84 33.05 8.69
CA VAL A 343 -4.11 33.44 9.89
C VAL A 343 -2.64 33.03 9.82
N GLY A 344 -2.35 31.82 9.31
CA GLY A 344 -0.98 31.34 9.16
C GLY A 344 -0.16 32.12 8.14
N GLU A 345 -0.79 32.57 7.04
CA GLU A 345 -0.15 33.42 6.05
C GLU A 345 0.13 34.80 6.57
N GLU A 346 -0.82 35.41 7.33
CA GLU A 346 -0.67 36.74 7.95
C GLU A 346 0.34 36.75 9.08
N SER A 347 0.35 35.72 9.93
CA SER A 347 1.25 35.63 11.10
C SER A 347 2.65 35.09 10.78
N GLY A 348 2.83 34.47 9.61
CA GLY A 348 4.05 33.75 9.24
C GLY A 348 4.21 32.40 9.94
N ALA A 349 3.18 31.90 10.66
CA ALA A 349 3.16 30.65 11.40
C ALA A 349 2.36 29.55 10.65
N LEU A 350 2.49 29.52 9.33
CA LEU A 350 1.74 28.58 8.47
C LEU A 350 2.07 27.11 8.77
N ASP A 351 3.31 26.82 9.12
CA ASP A 351 3.79 25.49 9.48
C ASP A 351 3.10 24.95 10.75
N ASP A 352 2.97 25.77 11.82
CA ASP A 352 2.29 25.37 13.05
C ASP A 352 0.79 25.17 12.82
N LEU A 353 0.15 26.08 12.07
CA LEU A 353 -1.27 25.95 11.76
C LEU A 353 -1.56 24.78 10.82
N MET A 354 -0.67 24.45 9.92
CA MET A 354 -0.80 23.23 9.09
C MET A 354 -0.65 21.95 9.92
N GLU A 355 0.15 21.95 10.97
CA GLU A 355 0.22 20.83 11.91
C GLU A 355 -1.10 20.69 12.69
N GLU A 356 -1.66 21.78 13.18
CA GLU A 356 -2.97 21.79 13.86
C GLU A 356 -4.11 21.31 12.93
N ILE A 357 -4.08 21.73 11.65
CA ILE A 357 -5.01 21.25 10.62
C ILE A 357 -4.87 19.73 10.44
N ALA A 358 -3.64 19.21 10.44
CA ALA A 358 -3.41 17.77 10.31
C ALA A 358 -4.02 17.00 11.49
N GLU A 359 -3.80 17.47 12.73
CA GLU A 359 -4.39 16.87 13.93
C GLU A 359 -5.91 16.99 13.97
N MET A 360 -6.47 18.11 13.52
CA MET A 360 -7.91 18.27 13.38
C MET A 360 -8.49 17.22 12.44
N TYR A 361 -7.91 17.06 11.27
CA TYR A 361 -8.36 16.06 10.30
C TYR A 361 -8.18 14.63 10.82
N GLU A 362 -7.15 14.34 11.59
CA GLU A 362 -6.96 13.05 12.24
C GLU A 362 -8.12 12.73 13.19
N ARG A 363 -8.46 13.67 14.07
CA ARG A 363 -9.59 13.55 14.99
C ARG A 363 -10.92 13.39 14.24
N GLU A 364 -11.10 14.11 13.13
CA GLU A 364 -12.30 13.98 12.29
C GLU A 364 -12.38 12.63 11.57
N VAL A 365 -11.26 12.09 11.09
CA VAL A 365 -11.22 10.75 10.50
C VAL A 365 -11.57 9.68 11.53
N ASP A 366 -11.03 9.77 12.73
CA ASP A 366 -11.37 8.85 13.83
C ASP A 366 -12.86 8.88 14.18
N TYR A 367 -13.46 10.08 14.21
CA TYR A 367 -14.89 10.24 14.42
C TYR A 367 -15.71 9.61 13.29
N GLU A 368 -15.35 9.88 12.04
CA GLU A 368 -16.05 9.31 10.87
C GLU A 368 -15.91 7.76 10.83
N LEU A 369 -14.76 7.21 11.21
CA LEU A 369 -14.56 5.76 11.26
C LEU A 369 -15.43 5.09 12.34
N LYS A 370 -15.56 5.72 13.51
CA LYS A 370 -16.46 5.26 14.57
C LYS A 370 -17.92 5.33 14.12
N THR A 371 -18.30 6.44 13.50
CA THR A 371 -19.65 6.67 12.97
C THR A 371 -19.97 5.70 11.83
N LEU A 372 -18.99 5.41 10.95
CA LEU A 372 -19.14 4.40 9.89
C LEU A 372 -19.52 3.03 10.46
N SER A 373 -18.80 2.58 11.48
CA SER A 373 -19.06 1.29 12.10
C SER A 373 -20.48 1.23 12.70
N ALA A 374 -20.92 2.31 13.35
CA ALA A 374 -22.25 2.42 13.92
C ALA A 374 -23.38 2.50 12.88
N GLN A 375 -23.15 3.14 11.74
CA GLN A 375 -24.14 3.28 10.66
C GLN A 375 -24.24 2.04 9.76
N ILE A 376 -23.17 1.28 9.61
CA ILE A 376 -23.19 0.06 8.78
C ILE A 376 -24.05 -1.02 9.43
N GLU A 377 -24.06 -1.13 10.77
CA GLU A 377 -24.79 -2.17 11.49
C GLU A 377 -26.31 -2.17 11.17
N PRO A 378 -27.05 -1.05 11.28
CA PRO A 378 -28.46 -1.01 10.87
C PRO A 378 -28.70 -1.36 9.41
N ILE A 379 -27.80 -0.93 8.51
CA ILE A 379 -27.90 -1.22 7.07
C ILE A 379 -27.74 -2.74 6.83
N LEU A 380 -26.79 -3.37 7.51
CA LEU A 380 -26.57 -4.81 7.42
C LEU A 380 -27.74 -5.61 8.01
N ILE A 381 -28.29 -5.18 9.15
CA ILE A 381 -29.48 -5.80 9.76
C ILE A 381 -30.68 -5.69 8.83
N LEU A 382 -30.91 -4.51 8.24
CA LEU A 382 -32.00 -4.31 7.28
C LEU A 382 -31.79 -5.19 6.03
N GLY A 383 -30.58 -5.22 5.48
CA GLY A 383 -30.23 -6.07 4.34
C GLY A 383 -30.43 -7.56 4.62
N LEU A 384 -30.01 -8.02 5.80
CA LEU A 384 -30.24 -9.40 6.25
C LEU A 384 -31.73 -9.67 6.44
N GLY A 385 -32.47 -8.74 7.06
CA GLY A 385 -33.92 -8.85 7.24
C GLY A 385 -34.69 -8.96 5.92
N VAL A 386 -34.34 -8.15 4.93
CA VAL A 386 -34.90 -8.24 3.57
C VAL A 386 -34.54 -9.58 2.91
N LEU A 387 -33.31 -10.04 3.04
CA LEU A 387 -32.89 -11.35 2.53
C LEU A 387 -33.69 -12.49 3.15
N VAL A 388 -33.83 -12.49 4.48
CA VAL A 388 -34.61 -13.51 5.19
C VAL A 388 -36.09 -13.45 4.81
N LEU A 389 -36.66 -12.24 4.64
CA LEU A 389 -38.03 -12.05 4.19
C LEU A 389 -38.25 -12.63 2.78
N ILE A 390 -37.35 -12.36 1.83
CA ILE A 390 -37.43 -12.90 0.47
C ILE A 390 -37.38 -14.44 0.50
N LEU A 391 -36.50 -15.00 1.33
CA LEU A 391 -36.42 -16.45 1.49
C LEU A 391 -37.64 -17.04 2.15
N ALA A 392 -38.14 -16.41 3.21
CA ALA A 392 -39.33 -16.86 3.90
C ALA A 392 -40.54 -16.86 2.96
N LEU A 393 -40.74 -15.76 2.23
CA LEU A 393 -41.83 -15.68 1.23
C LEU A 393 -41.63 -16.68 0.08
N GLY A 394 -40.39 -16.86 -0.40
CA GLY A 394 -40.07 -17.79 -1.47
C GLY A 394 -40.25 -19.28 -1.11
N VAL A 395 -40.17 -19.62 0.18
CA VAL A 395 -40.27 -21.00 0.70
C VAL A 395 -41.63 -21.27 1.34
N PHE A 396 -42.12 -20.35 2.16
CA PHE A 396 -43.36 -20.59 2.94
C PHE A 396 -44.63 -20.33 2.14
N LEU A 397 -44.70 -19.33 1.27
CA LEU A 397 -45.87 -19.08 0.41
C LEU A 397 -46.27 -20.33 -0.38
N PRO A 398 -45.34 -20.97 -1.10
CA PRO A 398 -45.69 -22.21 -1.82
C PRO A 398 -46.16 -23.36 -0.91
N ILE A 399 -45.60 -23.53 0.29
CA ILE A 399 -46.01 -24.58 1.22
C ILE A 399 -47.44 -24.31 1.72
N TRP A 400 -47.79 -23.05 1.95
CA TRP A 400 -49.14 -22.65 2.33
C TRP A 400 -50.17 -22.92 1.23
N ASP A 401 -49.86 -22.60 -0.01
CA ASP A 401 -50.71 -22.84 -1.19
C ASP A 401 -50.92 -24.35 -1.42
N LEU A 402 -49.89 -25.17 -1.20
CA LEU A 402 -49.98 -26.62 -1.27
C LEU A 402 -50.91 -27.20 -0.16
N GLY A 403 -50.80 -26.64 1.07
CA GLY A 403 -51.70 -27.04 2.17
C GLY A 403 -53.15 -26.75 1.85
N GLN A 404 -53.46 -25.59 1.25
CA GLN A 404 -54.83 -25.24 0.81
C GLN A 404 -55.30 -26.12 -0.35
N ALA A 405 -54.46 -26.45 -1.33
CA ALA A 405 -54.79 -27.29 -2.44
C ALA A 405 -55.10 -28.75 -2.00
N ALA A 406 -54.39 -29.25 -1.00
CA ALA A 406 -54.61 -30.56 -0.40
C ALA A 406 -55.93 -30.64 0.42
N LEU A 407 -56.34 -29.54 1.02
CA LEU A 407 -57.62 -29.45 1.78
C LEU A 407 -58.87 -29.25 0.88
N ARG A 408 -58.68 -28.89 -0.40
CA ARG A 408 -59.76 -28.72 -1.39
C ARG A 408 -60.07 -29.98 -2.20
N LYS A 409 -59.31 -31.06 -1.99
CA LYS A 409 -59.61 -32.42 -2.49
C LYS A 409 -60.26 -33.24 -1.36
#